data_e7c20f8fe567ebbb1207df7983c0eb5e
#
_entry.id   e7c20f8fe567ebbb1207df7983c0eb5e
#
_cell.length_a   1.000
_cell.length_b   1.000
_cell.length_c   1.000
_cell.angle_alpha   90.00
_cell.angle_beta   90.00
_cell.angle_gamma   90.00
#
_symmetry.space_group_name_H-M   'P 1'
#
loop_
_entity.id
_entity.type
_entity.pdbx_description
1 polymer ?
#
loop_
_entity_poly.entity_id
_entity_poly.type
_entity_poly.pdbx_seq_one_letter_code
_entity_poly.pdbx_strand_id
1 'polypeptide(L)'
;MRRVTGVLMHPRSTMAEVVRHPAFITTWVVILLAVAVCGGLFLSTPVGRQALVDERVRVTEALGSRVDDAAYARLQANPPLSVYLTSGGRLLLTPPVTILVAAGLLVLARVDGSGLPFMTALSITVHATVVLALQQIIATPVHYAYESLTSPSNLAGILRMFDEGTWPARLFGTIDVFGLWWMWLLSVGLAAATARPARRYWWRLVAVYLGVAALVAAVFAVMGGQGI
;
A
#
# COMPACT_ATOMS: atom_id res chain seq x y z
N MET A 1 9.49 -20.13 -3.08
CA MET A 1 10.40 -19.46 -2.11
C MET A 1 11.56 -18.72 -2.80
N ARG A 2 12.34 -19.34 -3.69
CA ARG A 2 13.51 -18.70 -4.35
C ARG A 2 13.20 -17.35 -5.03
N ARG A 3 12.03 -17.19 -5.67
CA ARG A 3 11.64 -15.93 -6.32
C ARG A 3 11.24 -14.82 -5.33
N VAL A 4 10.65 -15.18 -4.19
CA VAL A 4 10.27 -14.21 -3.15
C VAL A 4 11.51 -13.50 -2.59
N THR A 5 12.53 -14.27 -2.18
CA THR A 5 13.80 -13.70 -1.71
C THR A 5 14.60 -13.05 -2.84
N GLY A 6 14.53 -13.64 -4.05
CA GLY A 6 15.21 -13.13 -5.23
C GLY A 6 14.77 -11.73 -5.64
N VAL A 7 13.47 -11.40 -5.53
CA VAL A 7 12.95 -10.04 -5.82
C VAL A 7 13.59 -8.98 -4.93
N LEU A 8 13.87 -9.32 -3.67
CA LEU A 8 14.48 -8.40 -2.70
C LEU A 8 15.99 -8.26 -2.90
N MET A 9 16.69 -9.37 -3.20
CA MET A 9 18.16 -9.42 -3.27
C MET A 9 18.71 -9.18 -4.68
N HIS A 10 18.03 -9.74 -5.70
CA HIS A 10 18.45 -9.73 -7.10
C HIS A 10 17.29 -9.37 -8.04
N PRO A 11 16.68 -8.16 -7.91
CA PRO A 11 15.42 -7.82 -8.56
C PRO A 11 15.45 -7.92 -10.08
N ARG A 12 16.53 -7.48 -10.72
CA ARG A 12 16.64 -7.49 -12.19
C ARG A 12 16.64 -8.90 -12.77
N SER A 13 17.45 -9.80 -12.23
CA SER A 13 17.52 -11.18 -12.70
C SER A 13 16.25 -11.97 -12.38
N THR A 14 15.68 -11.72 -11.21
CA THR A 14 14.42 -12.37 -10.80
C THR A 14 13.25 -11.90 -11.64
N MET A 15 13.12 -10.60 -11.93
CA MET A 15 12.06 -10.09 -12.80
C MET A 15 12.21 -10.59 -14.24
N ALA A 16 13.43 -10.72 -14.76
CA ALA A 16 13.67 -11.35 -16.06
C ALA A 16 13.24 -12.82 -16.10
N GLU A 17 13.41 -13.57 -15.01
CA GLU A 17 12.92 -14.93 -14.87
C GLU A 17 11.39 -14.98 -14.77
N VAL A 18 10.78 -14.07 -14.00
CA VAL A 18 9.32 -13.94 -13.87
C VAL A 18 8.65 -13.66 -15.22
N VAL A 19 9.26 -12.83 -16.05
CA VAL A 19 8.76 -12.52 -17.40
C VAL A 19 8.84 -13.73 -18.32
N ARG A 20 9.93 -14.51 -18.25
CA ARG A 20 10.10 -15.73 -19.07
C ARG A 20 9.17 -16.87 -18.65
N HIS A 21 8.91 -16.99 -17.37
CA HIS A 21 8.08 -18.05 -16.78
C HIS A 21 7.06 -17.43 -15.82
N PRO A 22 5.93 -16.87 -16.33
CA PRO A 22 4.97 -16.15 -15.53
C PRO A 22 4.14 -17.12 -14.67
N ALA A 23 4.63 -17.37 -13.45
CA ALA A 23 3.97 -18.16 -12.42
C ALA A 23 3.89 -17.34 -11.14
N PHE A 24 2.69 -16.98 -10.70
CA PHE A 24 2.46 -16.03 -9.61
C PHE A 24 1.74 -16.62 -8.40
N ILE A 25 1.01 -17.73 -8.54
CA ILE A 25 0.10 -18.25 -7.49
C ILE A 25 0.83 -18.49 -6.18
N THR A 26 1.98 -19.18 -6.20
CA THR A 26 2.74 -19.48 -4.98
C THR A 26 3.20 -18.21 -4.27
N THR A 27 3.71 -17.22 -5.01
CA THR A 27 4.13 -15.92 -4.46
C THR A 27 2.92 -15.17 -3.90
N TRP A 28 1.79 -15.21 -4.58
CA TRP A 28 0.57 -14.55 -4.13
C TRP A 28 0.03 -15.15 -2.83
N VAL A 29 -0.01 -16.49 -2.72
CA VAL A 29 -0.40 -17.18 -1.48
C VAL A 29 0.51 -16.78 -0.33
N VAL A 30 1.83 -16.71 -0.53
CA VAL A 30 2.79 -16.28 0.50
C VAL A 30 2.50 -14.84 0.95
N ILE A 31 2.21 -13.92 0.02
CA ILE A 31 1.85 -12.53 0.35
C ILE A 31 0.56 -12.48 1.15
N LEU A 32 -0.49 -13.17 0.69
CA LEU A 32 -1.79 -13.18 1.39
C LEU A 32 -1.67 -13.78 2.79
N LEU A 33 -0.89 -14.85 2.95
CA LEU A 33 -0.61 -15.44 4.27
C LEU A 33 0.15 -14.46 5.17
N ALA A 34 1.18 -13.79 4.67
CA ALA A 34 1.93 -12.80 5.45
C ALA A 34 1.02 -11.66 5.93
N VAL A 35 0.18 -11.10 5.04
CA VAL A 35 -0.78 -10.04 5.38
C VAL A 35 -1.82 -10.54 6.39
N ALA A 36 -2.38 -11.74 6.18
CA ALA A 36 -3.37 -12.34 7.07
C ALA A 36 -2.81 -12.61 8.46
N VAL A 37 -1.60 -13.20 8.54
CA VAL A 37 -0.95 -13.51 9.83
C VAL A 37 -0.59 -12.22 10.57
N CYS A 38 0.07 -11.27 9.92
CA CYS A 38 0.44 -10.00 10.56
C CYS A 38 -0.80 -9.22 11.04
N GLY A 39 -1.83 -9.10 10.19
CA GLY A 39 -3.07 -8.43 10.54
C GLY A 39 -3.83 -9.16 11.66
N GLY A 40 -3.94 -10.48 11.56
CA GLY A 40 -4.59 -11.31 12.57
C GLY A 40 -3.90 -11.26 13.94
N LEU A 41 -2.57 -11.38 13.97
CA LEU A 41 -1.78 -11.26 15.19
C LEU A 41 -1.96 -9.87 15.85
N PHE A 42 -1.90 -8.80 15.05
CA PHE A 42 -2.09 -7.45 15.57
C PHE A 42 -3.49 -7.26 16.16
N LEU A 43 -4.54 -7.62 15.41
CA LEU A 43 -5.93 -7.46 15.83
C LEU A 43 -6.36 -8.41 16.96
N SER A 44 -5.63 -9.49 17.21
CA SER A 44 -5.88 -10.36 18.37
C SER A 44 -5.53 -9.68 19.70
N THR A 45 -4.69 -8.63 19.66
CA THR A 45 -4.27 -7.88 20.86
C THR A 45 -5.24 -6.76 21.21
N PRO A 46 -5.37 -6.37 22.50
CA PRO A 46 -6.12 -5.17 22.90
C PRO A 46 -5.60 -3.89 22.22
N VAL A 47 -4.28 -3.76 22.14
CA VAL A 47 -3.60 -2.64 21.49
C VAL A 47 -4.01 -2.50 20.02
N GLY A 48 -4.01 -3.60 19.26
CA GLY A 48 -4.40 -3.58 17.85
C GLY A 48 -5.87 -3.21 17.65
N ARG A 49 -6.76 -3.67 18.52
CA ARG A 49 -8.19 -3.30 18.48
C ARG A 49 -8.39 -1.82 18.80
N GLN A 50 -7.69 -1.31 19.82
CA GLN A 50 -7.75 0.10 20.19
C GLN A 50 -7.21 0.99 19.04
N ALA A 51 -6.03 0.70 18.52
CA ALA A 51 -5.43 1.44 17.41
C ALA A 51 -6.35 1.47 16.17
N LEU A 52 -7.17 0.44 15.96
CA LEU A 52 -8.14 0.40 14.88
C LEU A 52 -9.33 1.35 15.12
N VAL A 53 -9.80 1.47 16.37
CA VAL A 53 -10.83 2.44 16.76
C VAL A 53 -10.30 3.86 16.58
N ASP A 54 -9.10 4.14 17.06
CA ASP A 54 -8.46 5.46 16.96
C ASP A 54 -8.25 5.89 15.51
N GLU A 55 -7.82 4.95 14.65
CA GLU A 55 -7.70 5.19 13.21
C GLU A 55 -9.07 5.53 12.58
N ARG A 56 -10.13 4.83 12.99
CA ARG A 56 -11.48 5.10 12.50
C ARG A 56 -11.94 6.50 12.88
N VAL A 57 -11.71 6.90 14.13
CA VAL A 57 -12.03 8.25 14.62
C VAL A 57 -11.25 9.29 13.83
N ARG A 58 -9.94 9.11 13.70
CA ARG A 58 -9.06 10.02 12.96
C ARG A 58 -9.53 10.22 11.50
N VAL A 59 -9.88 9.15 10.80
CA VAL A 59 -10.40 9.25 9.43
C VAL A 59 -11.73 9.97 9.39
N THR A 60 -12.63 9.70 10.35
CA THR A 60 -13.94 10.34 10.43
C THR A 60 -13.80 11.85 10.65
N GLU A 61 -12.91 12.26 11.54
CA GLU A 61 -12.61 13.67 11.82
C GLU A 61 -11.91 14.35 10.64
N ALA A 62 -11.00 13.67 9.98
CA ALA A 62 -10.34 14.18 8.77
C ALA A 62 -11.32 14.42 7.61
N LEU A 63 -12.48 13.75 7.62
CA LEU A 63 -13.59 13.94 6.68
C LEU A 63 -14.60 15.02 7.15
N GLY A 64 -14.28 15.78 8.22
CA GLY A 64 -15.09 16.89 8.71
C GLY A 64 -16.20 16.50 9.70
N SER A 65 -16.30 15.24 10.11
CA SER A 65 -17.25 14.78 11.13
C SER A 65 -16.57 14.82 12.50
N ARG A 66 -17.26 15.32 13.52
CA ARG A 66 -16.77 15.31 14.91
C ARG A 66 -17.22 14.04 15.62
N VAL A 67 -16.32 13.42 16.37
CA VAL A 67 -16.63 12.28 17.25
C VAL A 67 -16.55 12.79 18.70
N ASP A 68 -17.69 12.83 19.40
CA ASP A 68 -17.74 13.21 20.81
C ASP A 68 -17.25 12.05 21.71
N ASP A 69 -16.97 12.38 22.99
CA ASP A 69 -16.48 11.39 23.96
C ASP A 69 -17.44 10.22 24.15
N ALA A 70 -18.74 10.47 24.04
CA ALA A 70 -19.76 9.43 24.19
C ALA A 70 -19.77 8.47 22.97
N ALA A 71 -19.60 9.00 21.76
CA ALA A 71 -19.47 8.20 20.55
C ALA A 71 -18.15 7.40 20.56
N TYR A 72 -17.04 8.03 21.00
CA TYR A 72 -15.75 7.36 21.17
C TYR A 72 -15.86 6.18 22.17
N ALA A 73 -16.42 6.42 23.35
CA ALA A 73 -16.61 5.38 24.36
C ALA A 73 -17.47 4.20 23.86
N ARG A 74 -18.51 4.49 23.04
CA ARG A 74 -19.33 3.43 22.41
C ARG A 74 -18.52 2.61 21.40
N LEU A 75 -17.69 3.25 20.57
CA LEU A 75 -16.81 2.58 19.61
C LEU A 75 -15.79 1.70 20.32
N GLN A 76 -15.26 2.17 21.47
CA GLN A 76 -14.30 1.42 22.28
C GLN A 76 -14.93 0.21 22.96
N ALA A 77 -16.13 0.39 23.57
CA ALA A 77 -16.83 -0.67 24.26
C ALA A 77 -17.34 -1.77 23.32
N ASN A 78 -17.88 -1.39 22.16
CA ASN A 78 -18.44 -2.29 21.16
C ASN A 78 -18.01 -1.85 19.75
N PRO A 79 -16.78 -2.18 19.31
CA PRO A 79 -16.33 -1.84 17.98
C PRO A 79 -17.26 -2.47 16.94
N PRO A 80 -17.87 -1.68 16.03
CA PRO A 80 -18.76 -2.23 15.02
C PRO A 80 -17.99 -3.13 14.05
N LEU A 81 -18.67 -4.07 13.41
CA LEU A 81 -18.07 -4.99 12.42
C LEU A 81 -17.32 -4.23 11.33
N SER A 82 -17.74 -3.01 10.97
CA SER A 82 -17.06 -2.15 10.00
C SER A 82 -15.61 -1.83 10.38
N VAL A 83 -15.29 -1.76 11.67
CA VAL A 83 -13.92 -1.54 12.17
C VAL A 83 -13.05 -2.73 11.82
N TYR A 84 -13.53 -3.96 12.01
CA TYR A 84 -12.81 -5.17 11.61
C TYR A 84 -12.77 -5.37 10.11
N LEU A 85 -13.84 -5.01 9.39
CA LEU A 85 -13.87 -5.07 7.92
C LEU A 85 -12.89 -4.10 7.28
N THR A 86 -12.55 -2.97 7.91
CA THR A 86 -11.52 -2.05 7.41
C THR A 86 -10.15 -2.72 7.39
N SER A 87 -9.82 -3.55 8.37
CA SER A 87 -8.56 -4.30 8.41
C SER A 87 -8.61 -5.58 7.58
N GLY A 88 -9.70 -6.34 7.65
CA GLY A 88 -9.93 -7.52 6.79
C GLY A 88 -10.14 -7.12 5.32
N GLY A 89 -10.65 -5.92 5.07
CA GLY A 89 -10.79 -5.34 3.74
C GLY A 89 -9.46 -5.24 2.99
N ARG A 90 -8.35 -5.01 3.67
CA ARG A 90 -7.02 -5.04 3.05
C ARG A 90 -6.74 -6.39 2.38
N LEU A 91 -7.07 -7.50 3.03
CA LEU A 91 -6.88 -8.84 2.48
C LEU A 91 -7.81 -9.08 1.27
N LEU A 92 -9.08 -8.69 1.39
CA LEU A 92 -10.07 -8.84 0.33
C LEU A 92 -9.80 -7.91 -0.88
N LEU A 93 -9.26 -6.72 -0.64
CA LEU A 93 -8.94 -5.74 -1.70
C LEU A 93 -7.59 -6.03 -2.37
N THR A 94 -6.69 -6.79 -1.77
CA THR A 94 -5.39 -7.12 -2.37
C THR A 94 -5.53 -7.77 -3.74
N PRO A 95 -6.39 -8.80 -3.98
CA PRO A 95 -6.57 -9.37 -5.31
C PRO A 95 -7.07 -8.38 -6.37
N PRO A 96 -8.19 -7.66 -6.18
CA PRO A 96 -8.68 -6.73 -7.20
C PRO A 96 -7.71 -5.58 -7.46
N VAL A 97 -7.04 -5.04 -6.44
CA VAL A 97 -6.02 -4.00 -6.61
C VAL A 97 -4.83 -4.54 -7.42
N THR A 98 -4.37 -5.76 -7.14
CA THR A 98 -3.29 -6.41 -7.91
C THR A 98 -3.67 -6.54 -9.39
N ILE A 99 -4.90 -6.94 -9.69
CA ILE A 99 -5.43 -7.04 -11.05
C ILE A 99 -5.49 -5.65 -11.72
N LEU A 100 -5.97 -4.63 -11.00
CA LEU A 100 -6.04 -3.26 -11.50
C LEU A 100 -4.65 -2.71 -11.84
N VAL A 101 -3.66 -2.93 -10.97
CA VAL A 101 -2.27 -2.53 -11.22
C VAL A 101 -1.71 -3.28 -12.44
N ALA A 102 -1.94 -4.59 -12.56
CA ALA A 102 -1.53 -5.35 -13.74
C ALA A 102 -2.15 -4.80 -15.03
N ALA A 103 -3.43 -4.41 -15.00
CA ALA A 103 -4.09 -3.74 -16.12
C ALA A 103 -3.43 -2.39 -16.45
N GLY A 104 -3.06 -1.61 -15.43
CA GLY A 104 -2.28 -0.37 -15.61
C GLY A 104 -0.94 -0.60 -16.29
N LEU A 105 -0.23 -1.68 -15.94
CA LEU A 105 1.02 -2.06 -16.61
C LEU A 105 0.81 -2.40 -18.09
N LEU A 106 -0.32 -3.05 -18.43
CA LEU A 106 -0.68 -3.31 -19.83
C LEU A 106 -0.88 -2.01 -20.62
N VAL A 107 -1.57 -1.04 -20.03
CA VAL A 107 -1.78 0.27 -20.67
C VAL A 107 -0.43 0.95 -20.91
N LEU A 108 0.46 0.97 -19.90
CA LEU A 108 1.81 1.55 -20.05
C LEU A 108 2.62 0.85 -21.14
N ALA A 109 2.58 -0.49 -21.23
CA ALA A 109 3.25 -1.25 -22.27
C ALA A 109 2.68 -0.94 -23.67
N ARG A 110 1.34 -0.85 -23.80
CA ARG A 110 0.67 -0.52 -25.06
C ARG A 110 1.00 0.88 -25.57
N VAL A 111 1.04 1.87 -24.68
CA VAL A 111 1.44 3.26 -25.03
C VAL A 111 2.88 3.28 -25.61
N ASP A 112 3.73 2.34 -25.20
CA ASP A 112 5.09 2.20 -25.74
C ASP A 112 5.19 1.28 -26.97
N GLY A 113 4.05 0.84 -27.52
CA GLY A 113 3.99 -0.04 -28.68
C GLY A 113 4.41 -1.50 -28.38
N SER A 114 4.43 -1.90 -27.10
CA SER A 114 4.83 -3.24 -26.69
C SER A 114 3.62 -4.09 -26.37
N GLY A 115 3.58 -5.31 -26.92
CA GLY A 115 2.62 -6.35 -26.55
C GLY A 115 3.07 -7.02 -25.24
N LEU A 116 2.26 -6.88 -24.17
CA LEU A 116 2.49 -7.55 -22.89
C LEU A 116 1.32 -8.47 -22.57
N PRO A 117 1.52 -9.80 -22.41
CA PRO A 117 0.45 -10.70 -21.98
C PRO A 117 -0.02 -10.37 -20.55
N PHE A 118 -1.33 -10.48 -20.30
CA PHE A 118 -1.92 -10.19 -18.98
C PHE A 118 -1.28 -11.01 -17.86
N MET A 119 -1.05 -12.31 -18.09
CA MET A 119 -0.40 -13.18 -17.10
C MET A 119 1.00 -12.75 -16.74
N THR A 120 1.75 -12.17 -17.70
CA THR A 120 3.07 -11.61 -17.44
C THR A 120 2.96 -10.32 -16.61
N ALA A 121 2.03 -9.42 -16.94
CA ALA A 121 1.77 -8.21 -16.15
C ALA A 121 1.35 -8.56 -14.71
N LEU A 122 0.45 -9.53 -14.55
CA LEU A 122 0.00 -10.00 -13.25
C LEU A 122 1.15 -10.63 -12.44
N SER A 123 2.00 -11.45 -13.09
CA SER A 123 3.17 -12.04 -12.44
C SER A 123 4.17 -10.97 -11.98
N ILE A 124 4.43 -9.93 -12.79
CA ILE A 124 5.28 -8.80 -12.41
C ILE A 124 4.70 -8.11 -11.18
N THR A 125 3.40 -7.79 -11.22
CA THR A 125 2.72 -7.09 -10.12
C THR A 125 2.78 -7.89 -8.82
N VAL A 126 2.43 -9.18 -8.85
CA VAL A 126 2.45 -10.04 -7.66
C VAL A 126 3.86 -10.14 -7.07
N HIS A 127 4.90 -10.33 -7.90
CA HIS A 127 6.27 -10.41 -7.40
C HIS A 127 6.76 -9.06 -6.85
N ALA A 128 6.40 -7.93 -7.46
CA ALA A 128 6.69 -6.62 -6.90
C ALA A 128 6.03 -6.42 -5.52
N THR A 129 4.80 -6.92 -5.33
CA THR A 129 4.03 -6.79 -4.07
C THR A 129 4.69 -7.51 -2.88
N VAL A 130 5.71 -8.36 -3.08
CA VAL A 130 6.53 -8.93 -2.00
C VAL A 130 7.12 -7.85 -1.09
N VAL A 131 7.50 -6.69 -1.64
CA VAL A 131 8.00 -5.56 -0.86
C VAL A 131 6.95 -5.00 0.10
N LEU A 132 5.67 -4.94 -0.32
CA LEU A 132 4.58 -4.48 0.54
C LEU A 132 4.24 -5.51 1.63
N ALA A 133 4.41 -6.81 1.35
CA ALA A 133 4.31 -7.85 2.39
C ALA A 133 5.47 -7.73 3.40
N LEU A 134 6.69 -7.43 2.96
CA LEU A 134 7.81 -7.14 3.83
C LEU A 134 7.54 -5.90 4.70
N GLN A 135 7.00 -4.82 4.11
CA GLN A 135 6.54 -3.65 4.86
C GLN A 135 5.59 -4.04 5.98
N GLN A 136 4.58 -4.87 5.69
CA GLN A 136 3.61 -5.30 6.68
C GLN A 136 4.26 -6.08 7.84
N ILE A 137 5.23 -6.95 7.54
CA ILE A 137 5.98 -7.71 8.56
C ILE A 137 6.79 -6.76 9.46
N ILE A 138 7.43 -5.75 8.88
CA ILE A 138 8.24 -4.76 9.63
C ILE A 138 7.33 -3.78 10.40
N ALA A 139 6.25 -3.33 9.78
CA ALA A 139 5.35 -2.34 10.39
C ALA A 139 4.53 -2.92 11.55
N THR A 140 4.16 -4.20 11.52
CA THR A 140 3.30 -4.81 12.56
C THR A 140 3.87 -4.65 13.98
N PRO A 141 5.13 -5.01 14.30
CA PRO A 141 5.69 -4.77 15.63
C PRO A 141 5.83 -3.27 15.97
N VAL A 142 6.06 -2.42 14.96
CA VAL A 142 6.13 -0.97 15.16
C VAL A 142 4.75 -0.41 15.50
N HIS A 143 3.70 -0.83 14.81
CA HIS A 143 2.32 -0.47 15.13
C HIS A 143 1.94 -0.89 16.55
N TYR A 144 2.40 -2.07 16.98
CA TYR A 144 2.17 -2.54 18.35
C TYR A 144 2.89 -1.66 19.38
N ALA A 145 4.17 -1.32 19.13
CA ALA A 145 4.99 -0.52 20.05
C ALA A 145 4.51 0.94 20.17
N TYR A 146 3.96 1.50 19.10
CA TYR A 146 3.44 2.88 19.07
C TYR A 146 1.92 2.97 19.23
N GLU A 147 1.24 1.84 19.43
CA GLU A 147 -0.21 1.76 19.58
C GLU A 147 -1.00 2.48 18.45
N SER A 148 -0.44 2.52 17.24
CA SER A 148 -0.93 3.29 16.12
C SER A 148 -0.83 2.54 14.80
N LEU A 149 -1.82 2.73 13.91
CA LEU A 149 -1.81 2.22 12.53
C LEU A 149 -1.16 3.17 11.52
N THR A 150 -0.61 4.29 11.98
CA THR A 150 0.11 5.22 11.10
C THR A 150 1.35 4.53 10.54
N SER A 151 1.55 4.61 9.21
CA SER A 151 2.71 3.99 8.58
C SER A 151 4.02 4.58 9.12
N PRO A 152 4.91 3.76 9.69
CA PRO A 152 6.19 4.23 10.20
C PRO A 152 7.16 4.63 9.09
N SER A 153 6.88 4.25 7.85
CA SER A 153 7.74 4.44 6.67
C SER A 153 7.25 5.56 5.74
N ASN A 154 6.22 6.33 6.14
CA ASN A 154 5.81 7.49 5.36
C ASN A 154 6.77 8.69 5.55
N LEU A 155 6.85 9.55 4.54
CA LEU A 155 7.80 10.67 4.55
C LEU A 155 7.46 11.72 5.63
N ALA A 156 6.18 11.92 5.98
CA ALA A 156 5.82 12.85 7.06
C ALA A 156 6.34 12.37 8.41
N GLY A 157 6.21 11.07 8.72
CA GLY A 157 6.73 10.48 9.94
C GLY A 157 8.26 10.45 10.01
N ILE A 158 8.93 10.24 8.87
CA ILE A 158 10.40 10.24 8.78
C ILE A 158 10.96 11.65 8.93
N LEU A 159 10.38 12.64 8.24
CA LEU A 159 10.92 13.99 8.19
C LEU A 159 10.56 14.83 9.43
N ARG A 160 9.44 14.53 10.11
CA ARG A 160 8.93 15.26 11.30
C ARG A 160 9.01 16.79 11.20
N MET A 161 8.92 17.33 9.96
CA MET A 161 9.14 18.75 9.67
C MET A 161 7.84 19.56 9.56
N PHE A 162 6.69 18.88 9.55
CA PHE A 162 5.41 19.50 9.26
C PHE A 162 4.45 19.33 10.43
N ASP A 163 3.72 20.39 10.75
CA ASP A 163 2.64 20.33 11.73
C ASP A 163 1.52 19.41 11.23
N GLU A 164 1.00 18.58 12.12
CA GLU A 164 -0.11 17.67 11.83
C GLU A 164 -1.33 18.47 11.32
N GLY A 165 -1.98 17.94 10.28
CA GLY A 165 -3.15 18.59 9.66
C GLY A 165 -2.83 19.55 8.52
N THR A 166 -1.58 19.97 8.31
CA THR A 166 -1.20 20.81 7.17
C THR A 166 -1.23 20.03 5.85
N TRP A 167 -1.47 20.75 4.73
CA TRP A 167 -1.47 20.11 3.40
C TRP A 167 -0.14 19.39 3.07
N PRO A 168 1.05 19.96 3.36
CA PRO A 168 2.29 19.24 3.16
C PRO A 168 2.39 17.94 3.99
N ALA A 169 1.98 17.97 5.27
CA ALA A 169 1.97 16.77 6.11
C ALA A 169 1.07 15.67 5.52
N ARG A 170 -0.11 16.04 5.01
CA ARG A 170 -1.03 15.11 4.33
C ARG A 170 -0.42 14.54 3.05
N LEU A 171 0.22 15.37 2.22
CA LEU A 171 0.89 14.92 1.00
C LEU A 171 2.05 13.96 1.30
N PHE A 172 2.96 14.36 2.20
CA PHE A 172 4.11 13.53 2.58
C PHE A 172 3.70 12.29 3.38
N GLY A 173 2.59 12.35 4.10
CA GLY A 173 1.98 11.21 4.79
C GLY A 173 1.47 10.11 3.85
N THR A 174 1.14 10.45 2.60
CA THR A 174 0.74 9.47 1.58
C THR A 174 1.92 8.84 0.85
N ILE A 175 3.13 9.44 0.91
CA ILE A 175 4.32 8.93 0.24
C ILE A 175 5.07 8.00 1.19
N ASP A 176 5.17 6.73 0.81
CA ASP A 176 5.81 5.67 1.58
C ASP A 176 7.03 5.10 0.86
N VAL A 177 8.11 4.86 1.59
CA VAL A 177 9.38 4.34 1.05
C VAL A 177 9.20 2.97 0.39
N PHE A 178 8.40 2.08 1.00
CA PHE A 178 8.12 0.77 0.40
C PHE A 178 7.23 0.89 -0.84
N GLY A 179 6.34 1.88 -0.88
CA GLY A 179 5.57 2.22 -2.08
C GLY A 179 6.46 2.66 -3.23
N LEU A 180 7.46 3.50 -2.97
CA LEU A 180 8.48 3.88 -3.95
C LEU A 180 9.29 2.67 -4.41
N TRP A 181 9.73 1.81 -3.51
CA TRP A 181 10.44 0.58 -3.85
C TRP A 181 9.58 -0.38 -4.69
N TRP A 182 8.30 -0.53 -4.34
CA TRP A 182 7.34 -1.31 -5.11
C TRP A 182 7.21 -0.82 -6.57
N MET A 183 7.06 0.49 -6.78
CA MET A 183 7.00 1.09 -8.12
C MET A 183 8.29 0.88 -8.90
N TRP A 184 9.45 0.94 -8.23
CA TRP A 184 10.73 0.62 -8.85
C TRP A 184 10.77 -0.84 -9.33
N LEU A 185 10.29 -1.79 -8.53
CA LEU A 185 10.19 -3.21 -8.94
C LEU A 185 9.25 -3.40 -10.12
N LEU A 186 8.09 -2.73 -10.14
CA LEU A 186 7.19 -2.73 -11.30
C LEU A 186 7.90 -2.22 -12.56
N SER A 187 8.68 -1.15 -12.42
CA SER A 187 9.45 -0.57 -13.52
C SER A 187 10.52 -1.52 -14.04
N VAL A 188 11.20 -2.23 -13.16
CA VAL A 188 12.20 -3.27 -13.52
C VAL A 188 11.54 -4.45 -14.24
N GLY A 189 10.37 -4.89 -13.75
CA GLY A 189 9.59 -5.96 -14.40
C GLY A 189 9.11 -5.57 -15.80
N LEU A 190 8.56 -4.35 -15.95
CA LEU A 190 8.16 -3.83 -17.27
C LEU A 190 9.36 -3.69 -18.22
N ALA A 191 10.49 -3.19 -17.73
CA ALA A 191 11.71 -3.08 -18.53
C ALA A 191 12.16 -4.44 -19.05
N ALA A 192 12.11 -5.49 -18.21
CA ALA A 192 12.46 -6.85 -18.61
C ALA A 192 11.49 -7.42 -19.68
N ALA A 193 10.20 -7.05 -19.59
CA ALA A 193 9.18 -7.54 -20.51
C ALA A 193 9.15 -6.81 -21.86
N THR A 194 9.52 -5.52 -21.88
CA THR A 194 9.36 -4.65 -23.06
C THR A 194 10.68 -4.28 -23.72
N ALA A 195 11.82 -4.70 -23.16
CA ALA A 195 13.17 -4.30 -23.59
C ALA A 195 13.37 -2.78 -23.62
N ARG A 196 12.65 -2.02 -22.77
CA ARG A 196 12.79 -0.57 -22.63
C ARG A 196 13.44 -0.22 -21.29
N PRO A 197 14.07 0.97 -21.16
CA PRO A 197 14.73 1.37 -19.91
C PRO A 197 13.76 1.47 -18.73
N ALA A 198 14.08 0.89 -17.58
CA ALA A 198 13.27 0.93 -16.37
C ALA A 198 12.99 2.38 -15.90
N ARG A 199 13.94 3.30 -16.08
CA ARG A 199 13.79 4.72 -15.76
C ARG A 199 12.56 5.36 -16.41
N ARG A 200 12.22 4.95 -17.65
CA ARG A 200 11.05 5.46 -18.36
C ARG A 200 9.74 5.13 -17.65
N TYR A 201 9.60 3.89 -17.19
CA TYR A 201 8.43 3.41 -16.44
C TYR A 201 8.41 3.97 -15.01
N TRP A 202 9.58 4.07 -14.38
CA TRP A 202 9.73 4.64 -13.06
C TRP A 202 9.10 6.03 -12.95
N TRP A 203 9.50 6.97 -13.81
CA TRP A 203 8.97 8.33 -13.76
C TRP A 203 7.46 8.41 -14.06
N ARG A 204 6.95 7.55 -14.91
CA ARG A 204 5.52 7.49 -15.20
C ARG A 204 4.73 6.96 -14.02
N LEU A 205 5.19 5.89 -13.38
CA LEU A 205 4.56 5.32 -12.18
C LEU A 205 4.61 6.30 -11.01
N VAL A 206 5.74 6.97 -10.80
CA VAL A 206 5.89 8.02 -9.77
C VAL A 206 4.95 9.20 -10.07
N ALA A 207 4.84 9.65 -11.31
CA ALA A 207 3.92 10.73 -11.68
C ALA A 207 2.45 10.37 -11.40
N VAL A 208 2.03 9.15 -11.73
CA VAL A 208 0.69 8.65 -11.42
C VAL A 208 0.48 8.59 -9.90
N TYR A 209 1.45 8.06 -9.17
CA TYR A 209 1.38 7.96 -7.71
C TYR A 209 1.26 9.33 -7.03
N LEU A 210 2.11 10.29 -7.42
CA LEU A 210 2.05 11.66 -6.90
C LEU A 210 0.75 12.36 -7.29
N GLY A 211 0.24 12.12 -8.49
CA GLY A 211 -1.06 12.63 -8.93
C GLY A 211 -2.21 12.11 -8.05
N VAL A 212 -2.22 10.81 -7.77
CA VAL A 212 -3.20 10.20 -6.86
C VAL A 212 -3.03 10.72 -5.43
N ALA A 213 -1.80 10.82 -4.93
CA ALA A 213 -1.50 11.37 -3.61
C ALA A 213 -1.99 12.82 -3.46
N ALA A 214 -1.73 13.66 -4.48
CA ALA A 214 -2.20 15.04 -4.49
C ALA A 214 -3.73 15.14 -4.53
N LEU A 215 -4.39 14.28 -5.33
CA LEU A 215 -5.85 14.21 -5.39
C LEU A 215 -6.44 13.81 -4.03
N VAL A 216 -5.90 12.78 -3.40
CA VAL A 216 -6.34 12.33 -2.07
C VAL A 216 -6.14 13.44 -1.04
N ALA A 217 -4.97 14.10 -1.03
CA ALA A 217 -4.70 15.22 -0.13
C ALA A 217 -5.66 16.40 -0.36
N ALA A 218 -6.00 16.71 -1.61
CA ALA A 218 -6.95 17.75 -1.96
C ALA A 218 -8.37 17.41 -1.49
N VAL A 219 -8.82 16.16 -1.68
CA VAL A 219 -10.15 15.71 -1.20
C VAL A 219 -10.25 15.87 0.32
N PHE A 220 -9.25 15.40 1.08
CA PHE A 220 -9.23 15.59 2.53
C PHE A 220 -9.15 17.05 2.95
N ALA A 221 -8.46 17.91 2.19
CA ALA A 221 -8.42 19.34 2.47
C ALA A 221 -9.79 20.01 2.28
N VAL A 222 -10.50 19.65 1.21
CA VAL A 222 -11.84 20.19 0.93
C VAL A 222 -12.88 19.67 1.94
N MET A 223 -12.86 18.38 2.25
CA MET A 223 -13.83 17.78 3.18
C MET A 223 -13.56 18.20 4.63
N GLY A 224 -12.31 18.23 5.06
CA GLY A 224 -11.93 18.65 6.40
C GLY A 224 -12.09 20.17 6.66
N GLY A 225 -12.06 20.99 5.62
CA GLY A 225 -12.26 22.45 5.72
C GLY A 225 -13.73 22.88 5.83
N GLN A 226 -14.69 21.98 5.69
CA GLN A 226 -16.13 22.28 5.82
C GLN A 226 -16.66 22.15 7.26
N GLY A 227 -15.80 21.82 8.22
CA GLY A 227 -16.13 21.60 9.63
C GLY A 227 -15.76 22.75 10.59
N ILE A 228 -15.59 24.00 10.09
CA ILE A 228 -15.36 25.20 10.91
C ILE A 228 -16.67 25.99 11.04
#